data_0c3fdb439ef76a29e44aa2026554e3c5
#
_entry.id   0c3fdb439ef76a29e44aa2026554e3c5
#
_cell.length_a   1.000
_cell.length_b   1.000
_cell.length_c   1.000
_cell.angle_alpha   90.00
_cell.angle_beta   90.00
_cell.angle_gamma   90.00
#
_symmetry.space_group_name_H-M   'P 1'
#
loop_
_entity.id
_entity.type
_entity.pdbx_description
1 polymer ?
#
loop_
_entity_poly.entity_id
_entity_poly.type
_entity_poly.pdbx_seq_one_letter_code
_entity_poly.pdbx_strand_id
1 'polypeptide(L)'
;MRRQLIVRYELRIALRYLRARRKDAFISVTTLLSAVGVMIGVAALIVTLSVMGGFEASLKQRVLALSFQVEIVSIEGSIPKYAELEQKVAAVPHVAGSDPFVIGQAMLSSGRGLGGVVVRGIEPDNPVITSQWSRYMAEGSLADLLKAYNPTAPGQEPPQGAIAIGATLAQKLKVKRGDPVRVIAPIVGAGGNLTARSANFIVGAIFDSGMTYLDSNFLFMDLTRAQNFFGRPNVVDGIDVHLTSLDATDQVANTLRQMLPAQFRVRSWVQYNESASAGFAMLRRVYAMVLMLLIGVAAFNLIATLIMVVMEKRKDVAVLMAMGATPSEIRRVFTIKGLIIGGAGTFAGLLIGGIGCAVLQRYHFIHISREVYGISSVPIAVDPVSFLWVAVASMVLCLLATIYPARQASHELPVEIFRS
;
A
#
# COMPACT_ATOMS: atom_id res chain seq x y z
N MET A 1 49.96 -8.25 16.24
CA MET A 1 50.53 -6.91 15.88
C MET A 1 50.73 -6.69 14.37
N ARG A 2 51.25 -7.60 13.56
CA ARG A 2 51.44 -7.43 12.10
C ARG A 2 50.14 -7.15 11.31
N ARG A 3 49.01 -7.81 11.61
CA ARG A 3 47.72 -7.60 10.89
C ARG A 3 47.13 -6.19 11.08
N GLN A 4 47.29 -5.55 12.23
CA GLN A 4 46.75 -4.20 12.47
C GLN A 4 47.58 -3.09 11.79
N LEU A 5 48.86 -3.30 11.59
CA LEU A 5 49.76 -2.38 10.87
C LEU A 5 49.48 -2.41 9.35
N ILE A 6 49.20 -3.58 8.80
CA ILE A 6 48.87 -3.78 7.38
C ILE A 6 47.56 -3.06 6.99
N VAL A 7 46.50 -3.18 7.78
CA VAL A 7 45.21 -2.50 7.52
C VAL A 7 45.37 -0.96 7.58
N ARG A 8 46.22 -0.43 8.47
CA ARG A 8 46.51 1.02 8.54
C ARG A 8 47.26 1.54 7.31
N TYR A 9 48.12 0.75 6.71
CA TYR A 9 48.89 1.11 5.51
C TYR A 9 47.97 1.11 4.28
N GLU A 10 47.17 0.06 4.07
CA GLU A 10 46.23 -0.06 2.94
C GLU A 10 45.19 1.07 2.99
N LEU A 11 44.66 1.41 4.17
CA LEU A 11 43.71 2.52 4.36
C LEU A 11 44.36 3.89 4.05
N ARG A 12 45.62 4.10 4.48
CA ARG A 12 46.35 5.35 4.19
C ARG A 12 46.61 5.53 2.70
N ILE A 13 46.96 4.47 1.99
CA ILE A 13 47.12 4.52 0.52
C ILE A 13 45.79 4.80 -0.15
N ALA A 14 44.70 4.11 0.23
CA ALA A 14 43.35 4.34 -0.33
C ALA A 14 42.89 5.79 -0.13
N LEU A 15 43.06 6.34 1.08
CA LEU A 15 42.75 7.75 1.39
C LEU A 15 43.63 8.74 0.65
N ARG A 16 44.94 8.43 0.49
CA ARG A 16 45.87 9.28 -0.26
C ARG A 16 45.55 9.32 -1.74
N TYR A 17 45.05 8.22 -2.31
CA TYR A 17 44.57 8.16 -3.69
C TYR A 17 43.24 8.91 -3.88
N LEU A 18 42.46 9.16 -2.82
CA LEU A 18 41.24 9.99 -2.87
C LEU A 18 41.56 11.50 -2.77
N ARG A 19 42.73 11.87 -2.17
CA ARG A 19 43.16 13.27 -1.95
C ARG A 19 44.02 13.75 -3.11
N ALA A 20 43.34 14.29 -4.15
CA ALA A 20 43.99 14.76 -5.37
C ALA A 20 45.01 15.89 -5.11
N ARG A 21 46.21 15.77 -5.70
CA ARG A 21 47.09 16.94 -6.00
C ARG A 21 46.61 17.53 -7.33
N ARG A 22 46.86 18.84 -7.54
CA ARG A 22 46.45 19.63 -8.73
C ARG A 22 46.70 18.99 -10.11
N LYS A 23 47.61 17.98 -10.23
CA LYS A 23 47.90 17.25 -11.47
C LYS A 23 46.95 16.05 -11.75
N ASP A 24 46.14 15.61 -10.74
CA ASP A 24 45.26 14.44 -10.85
C ASP A 24 43.77 14.85 -10.88
N ALA A 25 43.46 16.05 -11.42
CA ALA A 25 42.08 16.58 -11.47
C ALA A 25 41.08 15.62 -12.15
N PHE A 26 41.52 14.89 -13.17
CA PHE A 26 40.70 13.93 -13.91
C PHE A 26 40.28 12.74 -13.06
N ILE A 27 41.21 12.19 -12.23
CA ILE A 27 40.90 11.08 -11.31
C ILE A 27 39.91 11.49 -10.22
N SER A 28 40.01 12.76 -9.79
CA SER A 28 39.07 13.33 -8.82
C SER A 28 37.66 13.46 -9.41
N VAL A 29 37.55 13.87 -10.67
CA VAL A 29 36.27 14.02 -11.38
C VAL A 29 35.59 12.67 -11.61
N THR A 30 36.32 11.65 -12.05
CA THR A 30 35.76 10.30 -12.27
C THR A 30 35.30 9.65 -10.96
N THR A 31 36.08 9.81 -9.88
CA THR A 31 35.73 9.33 -8.55
C THR A 31 34.47 10.05 -8.01
N LEU A 32 34.40 11.37 -8.22
CA LEU A 32 33.22 12.16 -7.84
C LEU A 32 31.98 11.72 -8.65
N LEU A 33 32.14 11.53 -9.96
CA LEU A 33 31.04 11.09 -10.84
C LEU A 33 30.49 9.73 -10.42
N SER A 34 31.35 8.81 -9.98
CA SER A 34 30.91 7.52 -9.44
C SER A 34 30.15 7.66 -8.14
N ALA A 35 30.67 8.46 -7.19
CA ALA A 35 29.98 8.72 -5.93
C ALA A 35 28.61 9.36 -6.16
N VAL A 36 28.53 10.31 -7.11
CA VAL A 36 27.26 10.94 -7.53
C VAL A 36 26.32 9.92 -8.19
N GLY A 37 26.84 9.02 -9.02
CA GLY A 37 26.03 7.96 -9.63
C GLY A 37 25.40 7.04 -8.59
N VAL A 38 26.19 6.58 -7.59
CA VAL A 38 25.66 5.79 -6.47
C VAL A 38 24.67 6.60 -5.63
N MET A 39 25.00 7.86 -5.35
CA MET A 39 24.13 8.79 -4.62
C MET A 39 22.75 8.94 -5.27
N ILE A 40 22.71 9.19 -6.58
CA ILE A 40 21.46 9.33 -7.33
C ILE A 40 20.68 8.01 -7.31
N GLY A 41 21.37 6.87 -7.54
CA GLY A 41 20.74 5.55 -7.50
C GLY A 41 20.10 5.24 -6.15
N VAL A 42 20.82 5.48 -5.04
CA VAL A 42 20.32 5.27 -3.68
C VAL A 42 19.18 6.24 -3.34
N ALA A 43 19.32 7.53 -3.71
CA ALA A 43 18.26 8.52 -3.49
C ALA A 43 16.98 8.14 -4.25
N ALA A 44 17.10 7.73 -5.52
CA ALA A 44 15.96 7.27 -6.32
C ALA A 44 15.29 6.02 -5.72
N LEU A 45 16.09 5.05 -5.23
CA LEU A 45 15.57 3.86 -4.54
C LEU A 45 14.76 4.23 -3.30
N ILE A 46 15.30 5.10 -2.44
CA ILE A 46 14.63 5.56 -1.22
C ILE A 46 13.29 6.25 -1.54
N VAL A 47 13.32 7.21 -2.48
CA VAL A 47 12.09 7.93 -2.87
C VAL A 47 11.06 6.96 -3.45
N THR A 48 11.46 6.06 -4.34
CA THR A 48 10.56 5.09 -4.97
C THR A 48 9.94 4.16 -3.92
N LEU A 49 10.74 3.58 -3.00
CA LEU A 49 10.25 2.70 -1.94
C LEU A 49 9.30 3.42 -0.99
N SER A 50 9.64 4.66 -0.59
CA SER A 50 8.81 5.46 0.33
C SER A 50 7.47 5.86 -0.30
N VAL A 51 7.46 6.25 -1.58
CA VAL A 51 6.25 6.58 -2.33
C VAL A 51 5.37 5.33 -2.51
N MET A 52 5.98 4.23 -2.92
CA MET A 52 5.27 2.97 -3.17
C MET A 52 4.72 2.35 -1.90
N GLY A 53 5.54 2.29 -0.84
CA GLY A 53 5.10 1.81 0.46
C GLY A 53 3.95 2.64 1.03
N GLY A 54 4.03 3.97 0.90
CA GLY A 54 2.96 4.89 1.31
C GLY A 54 1.68 4.70 0.52
N PHE A 55 1.79 4.53 -0.80
CA PHE A 55 0.65 4.29 -1.68
C PHE A 55 -0.04 2.94 -1.37
N GLU A 56 0.73 1.85 -1.27
CA GLU A 56 0.20 0.52 -0.90
C GLU A 56 -0.48 0.54 0.47
N ALA A 57 0.17 1.16 1.48
CA ALA A 57 -0.37 1.28 2.83
C ALA A 57 -1.68 2.09 2.86
N SER A 58 -1.75 3.21 2.14
CA SER A 58 -2.95 4.04 2.08
C SER A 58 -4.10 3.37 1.35
N LEU A 59 -3.84 2.69 0.24
CA LEU A 59 -4.88 1.93 -0.46
C LEU A 59 -5.39 0.78 0.42
N LYS A 60 -4.48 0.01 1.03
CA LYS A 60 -4.82 -1.07 1.95
C LYS A 60 -5.64 -0.54 3.13
N GLN A 61 -5.23 0.55 3.74
CA GLN A 61 -5.94 1.16 4.87
C GLN A 61 -7.34 1.64 4.46
N ARG A 62 -7.53 2.23 3.28
CA ARG A 62 -8.85 2.67 2.80
C ARG A 62 -9.77 1.51 2.47
N VAL A 63 -9.29 0.52 1.73
CA VAL A 63 -10.07 -0.68 1.43
C VAL A 63 -10.53 -1.35 2.73
N LEU A 64 -9.65 -1.44 3.73
CA LEU A 64 -9.96 -2.07 5.01
C LEU A 64 -10.78 -1.20 5.95
N ALA A 65 -10.66 0.13 5.85
CA ALA A 65 -11.45 1.04 6.69
C ALA A 65 -12.96 1.02 6.33
N LEU A 66 -13.29 0.61 5.10
CA LEU A 66 -14.65 0.57 4.60
C LEU A 66 -15.17 -0.85 4.37
N SER A 67 -14.31 -1.85 4.60
CA SER A 67 -14.60 -3.27 4.41
C SER A 67 -14.38 -4.04 5.71
N PHE A 68 -15.02 -5.17 5.79
CA PHE A 68 -14.74 -6.18 6.82
C PHE A 68 -13.33 -6.78 6.64
N GLN A 69 -12.75 -7.29 7.69
CA GLN A 69 -11.50 -8.05 7.61
C GLN A 69 -11.76 -9.54 7.37
N VAL A 70 -12.84 -10.07 7.96
CA VAL A 70 -13.32 -11.44 7.74
C VAL A 70 -14.83 -11.39 7.56
N GLU A 71 -15.36 -12.13 6.60
CA GLU A 71 -16.79 -12.25 6.31
C GLU A 71 -17.23 -13.71 6.46
N ILE A 72 -18.35 -13.90 7.11
CA ILE A 72 -19.01 -15.19 7.26
C ILE A 72 -20.30 -15.17 6.46
N VAL A 73 -20.43 -16.02 5.45
CA VAL A 73 -21.65 -16.17 4.66
C VAL A 73 -22.13 -17.60 4.69
N SER A 74 -23.45 -17.81 4.52
CA SER A 74 -24.01 -19.16 4.37
C SER A 74 -23.93 -19.62 2.92
N ILE A 75 -23.61 -20.88 2.70
CA ILE A 75 -23.66 -21.52 1.38
C ILE A 75 -25.13 -21.61 0.89
N GLU A 76 -26.08 -21.70 1.83
CA GLU A 76 -27.52 -21.73 1.56
C GLU A 76 -28.10 -20.32 1.28
N GLY A 77 -27.27 -19.28 1.31
CA GLY A 77 -27.62 -17.91 0.97
C GLY A 77 -28.29 -17.11 2.09
N SER A 78 -28.52 -17.70 3.26
CA SER A 78 -29.10 -16.98 4.41
C SER A 78 -28.71 -17.59 5.75
N ILE A 79 -28.64 -16.75 6.78
CA ILE A 79 -28.30 -17.13 8.16
C ILE A 79 -29.47 -16.78 9.06
N PRO A 80 -30.31 -17.77 9.44
CA PRO A 80 -31.29 -17.59 10.49
C PRO A 80 -30.59 -17.65 11.87
N LYS A 81 -31.21 -17.04 12.89
CA LYS A 81 -30.65 -17.03 14.27
C LYS A 81 -29.20 -16.53 14.36
N TYR A 82 -28.87 -15.52 13.58
CA TYR A 82 -27.53 -14.97 13.48
C TYR A 82 -26.96 -14.50 14.83
N ALA A 83 -27.81 -14.10 15.80
CA ALA A 83 -27.37 -13.67 17.13
C ALA A 83 -26.58 -14.77 17.88
N GLU A 84 -26.94 -16.05 17.73
CA GLU A 84 -26.18 -17.16 18.32
C GLU A 84 -24.78 -17.30 17.69
N LEU A 85 -24.71 -17.03 16.38
CA LEU A 85 -23.44 -17.05 15.64
C LEU A 85 -22.54 -15.87 16.04
N GLU A 86 -23.13 -14.68 16.19
CA GLU A 86 -22.39 -13.49 16.67
C GLU A 86 -21.75 -13.70 18.04
N GLN A 87 -22.48 -14.31 18.99
CA GLN A 87 -21.93 -14.64 20.32
C GLN A 87 -20.72 -15.59 20.22
N LYS A 88 -20.75 -16.57 19.31
CA LYS A 88 -19.61 -17.47 19.08
C LYS A 88 -18.43 -16.74 18.45
N VAL A 89 -18.69 -15.84 17.49
CA VAL A 89 -17.68 -15.03 16.80
C VAL A 89 -17.02 -14.06 17.78
N ALA A 90 -17.80 -13.40 18.65
CA ALA A 90 -17.30 -12.47 19.66
C ALA A 90 -16.35 -13.12 20.68
N ALA A 91 -16.46 -14.44 20.90
CA ALA A 91 -15.58 -15.18 21.80
C ALA A 91 -14.17 -15.46 21.20
N VAL A 92 -13.97 -15.22 19.91
CA VAL A 92 -12.68 -15.49 19.23
C VAL A 92 -11.67 -14.38 19.56
N PRO A 93 -10.44 -14.70 19.96
CA PRO A 93 -9.41 -13.71 20.21
C PRO A 93 -9.16 -12.82 19.00
N HIS A 94 -8.85 -11.54 19.24
CA HIS A 94 -8.61 -10.50 18.23
C HIS A 94 -9.86 -10.02 17.47
N VAL A 95 -11.06 -10.51 17.79
CA VAL A 95 -12.31 -9.93 17.27
C VAL A 95 -12.63 -8.67 18.07
N ALA A 96 -12.83 -7.56 17.36
CA ALA A 96 -13.25 -6.27 17.94
C ALA A 96 -14.79 -6.15 17.99
N GLY A 97 -15.48 -6.81 17.04
CA GLY A 97 -16.93 -6.85 16.93
C GLY A 97 -17.38 -7.52 15.65
N SER A 98 -18.70 -7.69 15.54
CA SER A 98 -19.35 -8.24 14.36
C SER A 98 -20.51 -7.33 13.93
N ASP A 99 -20.86 -7.39 12.64
CA ASP A 99 -21.96 -6.66 12.04
C ASP A 99 -22.74 -7.58 11.09
N PRO A 100 -23.96 -7.99 11.47
CA PRO A 100 -24.80 -8.76 10.59
C PRO A 100 -25.33 -7.87 9.47
N PHE A 101 -25.40 -8.38 8.24
CA PHE A 101 -25.84 -7.60 7.11
C PHE A 101 -26.83 -8.33 6.20
N VAL A 102 -27.69 -7.52 5.56
CA VAL A 102 -28.50 -7.93 4.41
C VAL A 102 -28.03 -7.13 3.21
N ILE A 103 -27.84 -7.81 2.07
CA ILE A 103 -27.42 -7.18 0.83
C ILE A 103 -28.42 -7.47 -0.30
N GLY A 104 -28.73 -6.47 -1.12
CA GLY A 104 -29.61 -6.65 -2.25
C GLY A 104 -29.41 -5.57 -3.31
N GLN A 105 -29.76 -5.88 -4.54
CA GLN A 105 -29.73 -4.90 -5.62
C GLN A 105 -31.07 -4.17 -5.69
N ALA A 106 -31.02 -2.86 -5.91
CA ALA A 106 -32.21 -2.02 -6.04
C ALA A 106 -31.94 -0.87 -7.02
N MET A 107 -32.99 -0.17 -7.35
CA MET A 107 -32.94 1.11 -8.06
C MET A 107 -33.39 2.23 -7.12
N LEU A 108 -32.63 3.31 -7.08
CA LEU A 108 -32.97 4.51 -6.33
C LEU A 108 -33.51 5.58 -7.30
N SER A 109 -34.70 6.09 -7.03
CA SER A 109 -35.36 7.13 -7.83
C SER A 109 -35.64 8.36 -6.99
N SER A 110 -35.30 9.54 -7.50
CA SER A 110 -35.56 10.85 -6.87
C SER A 110 -36.67 11.65 -7.60
N GLY A 111 -37.31 11.07 -8.63
CA GLY A 111 -38.14 11.84 -9.55
C GLY A 111 -37.38 12.74 -10.54
N ARG A 112 -36.09 13.00 -10.29
CA ARG A 112 -35.20 13.76 -11.18
C ARG A 112 -34.12 12.88 -11.85
N GLY A 113 -33.97 11.65 -11.36
CA GLY A 113 -32.99 10.70 -11.86
C GLY A 113 -33.23 9.31 -11.30
N LEU A 114 -32.58 8.33 -11.95
CA LEU A 114 -32.62 6.92 -11.58
C LEU A 114 -31.18 6.38 -11.51
N GLY A 115 -30.88 5.61 -10.47
CA GLY A 115 -29.57 4.96 -10.28
C GLY A 115 -29.69 3.54 -9.76
N GLY A 116 -28.93 2.61 -10.33
CA GLY A 116 -28.77 1.28 -9.76
C GLY A 116 -27.94 1.36 -8.49
N VAL A 117 -28.36 0.68 -7.42
CA VAL A 117 -27.69 0.70 -6.12
C VAL A 117 -27.64 -0.68 -5.51
N VAL A 118 -26.62 -0.91 -4.72
CA VAL A 118 -26.51 -2.04 -3.78
C VAL A 118 -26.97 -1.54 -2.42
N VAL A 119 -28.09 -2.07 -1.95
CA VAL A 119 -28.62 -1.80 -0.62
C VAL A 119 -27.90 -2.70 0.37
N ARG A 120 -27.34 -2.11 1.42
CA ARG A 120 -26.77 -2.83 2.54
C ARG A 120 -27.48 -2.45 3.83
N GLY A 121 -28.16 -3.43 4.43
CA GLY A 121 -28.74 -3.32 5.75
C GLY A 121 -27.63 -3.53 6.79
N ILE A 122 -27.49 -2.60 7.73
CA ILE A 122 -26.48 -2.59 8.81
C ILE A 122 -27.16 -2.27 10.14
N GLU A 123 -26.47 -2.50 11.23
CA GLU A 123 -26.89 -2.05 12.57
C GLU A 123 -26.30 -0.66 12.86
N PRO A 124 -27.06 0.45 12.73
CA PRO A 124 -26.52 1.80 12.85
C PRO A 124 -26.06 2.19 14.26
N ASP A 125 -26.49 1.49 15.28
CA ASP A 125 -26.14 1.64 16.69
C ASP A 125 -24.95 0.78 17.11
N ASN A 126 -24.46 -0.10 16.23
CA ASN A 126 -23.25 -0.88 16.49
C ASN A 126 -22.03 0.06 16.65
N PRO A 127 -21.34 0.05 17.80
CA PRO A 127 -20.26 1.01 18.08
C PRO A 127 -19.06 0.84 17.13
N VAL A 128 -18.83 -0.38 16.64
CA VAL A 128 -17.73 -0.66 15.69
C VAL A 128 -18.03 0.02 14.35
N ILE A 129 -19.23 -0.17 13.81
CA ILE A 129 -19.69 0.45 12.56
C ILE A 129 -19.75 1.97 12.68
N THR A 130 -20.33 2.46 13.77
CA THR A 130 -20.45 3.91 14.01
C THR A 130 -19.06 4.58 14.08
N SER A 131 -18.11 3.98 14.79
CA SER A 131 -16.74 4.53 14.88
C SER A 131 -16.01 4.52 13.54
N GLN A 132 -16.24 3.50 12.74
CA GLN A 132 -15.61 3.31 11.42
C GLN A 132 -16.15 4.31 10.40
N TRP A 133 -17.47 4.46 10.33
CA TRP A 133 -18.15 5.28 9.31
C TRP A 133 -18.29 6.75 9.69
N SER A 134 -18.20 7.12 10.99
CA SER A 134 -18.37 8.51 11.44
C SER A 134 -17.46 9.51 10.71
N ARG A 135 -16.23 9.11 10.40
CA ARG A 135 -15.24 9.95 9.68
C ARG A 135 -15.56 10.17 8.20
N TYR A 136 -16.43 9.35 7.64
CA TYR A 136 -16.81 9.41 6.23
C TYR A 136 -18.20 10.03 6.02
N MET A 137 -18.91 10.42 7.09
CA MET A 137 -20.16 11.13 6.99
C MET A 137 -19.91 12.58 6.61
N ALA A 138 -20.36 12.97 5.40
CA ALA A 138 -20.31 14.35 4.91
C ALA A 138 -21.48 15.17 5.48
N GLU A 139 -22.67 14.57 5.56
CA GLU A 139 -23.87 15.17 6.13
C GLU A 139 -24.64 14.12 6.94
N GLY A 140 -25.09 14.48 8.15
CA GLY A 140 -25.84 13.57 9.02
C GLY A 140 -24.95 12.56 9.75
N SER A 141 -25.59 11.49 10.27
CA SER A 141 -24.93 10.40 10.99
C SER A 141 -25.64 9.07 10.73
N LEU A 142 -24.99 7.94 11.05
CA LEU A 142 -25.65 6.63 10.96
C LEU A 142 -26.85 6.52 11.92
N ALA A 143 -26.82 7.19 13.06
CA ALA A 143 -27.93 7.23 13.99
C ALA A 143 -29.20 7.87 13.38
N ASP A 144 -29.05 8.69 12.33
CA ASP A 144 -30.20 9.26 11.61
C ASP A 144 -31.00 8.18 10.85
N LEU A 145 -30.40 7.02 10.57
CA LEU A 145 -31.09 5.89 9.95
C LEU A 145 -32.16 5.29 10.87
N LEU A 146 -32.02 5.42 12.18
CA LEU A 146 -32.96 4.90 13.17
C LEU A 146 -34.17 5.84 13.37
N LYS A 147 -34.09 7.10 12.93
CA LYS A 147 -35.16 8.09 13.12
C LYS A 147 -36.41 7.69 12.39
N ALA A 148 -37.56 7.95 13.01
CA ALA A 148 -38.86 7.91 12.35
C ALA A 148 -39.09 9.23 11.61
N TYR A 149 -39.63 9.16 10.42
CA TYR A 149 -39.97 10.32 9.61
C TYR A 149 -41.46 10.34 9.32
N ASN A 150 -42.08 11.49 9.48
CA ASN A 150 -43.46 11.72 9.14
C ASN A 150 -43.59 12.08 7.65
N PRO A 151 -44.75 11.82 7.03
CA PRO A 151 -45.02 12.19 5.63
C PRO A 151 -44.82 13.68 5.40
N THR A 152 -44.08 14.02 4.34
CA THR A 152 -43.68 15.41 4.03
C THR A 152 -44.85 16.23 3.44
N ALA A 153 -45.91 15.56 2.93
CA ALA A 153 -47.10 16.22 2.39
C ALA A 153 -48.37 15.36 2.58
N PRO A 154 -49.53 15.97 2.70
CA PRO A 154 -50.82 15.27 2.79
C PRO A 154 -51.03 14.40 1.54
N GLY A 155 -51.37 13.12 1.73
CA GLY A 155 -51.64 12.18 0.64
C GLY A 155 -50.44 11.39 0.10
N GLN A 156 -49.25 11.59 0.63
CA GLN A 156 -48.08 10.75 0.35
C GLN A 156 -48.01 9.55 1.30
N GLU A 157 -47.60 8.38 0.77
CA GLU A 157 -47.27 7.25 1.63
C GLU A 157 -46.15 7.62 2.59
N PRO A 158 -46.29 7.32 3.88
CA PRO A 158 -45.25 7.65 4.85
C PRO A 158 -43.93 6.97 4.47
N PRO A 159 -42.80 7.66 4.63
CA PRO A 159 -41.49 7.04 4.38
C PRO A 159 -41.27 5.90 5.37
N GLN A 160 -40.75 4.78 4.91
CA GLN A 160 -40.45 3.61 5.75
C GLN A 160 -39.23 3.82 6.66
N GLY A 161 -38.51 4.94 6.47
CA GLY A 161 -37.38 5.34 7.30
C GLY A 161 -36.37 6.20 6.55
N ALA A 162 -35.20 6.30 7.11
CA ALA A 162 -34.08 7.00 6.51
C ALA A 162 -33.05 6.03 5.91
N ILE A 163 -32.30 6.54 4.93
CA ILE A 163 -31.19 5.87 4.29
C ILE A 163 -29.98 6.78 4.24
N ALA A 164 -28.78 6.19 4.19
CA ALA A 164 -27.56 6.90 3.88
C ALA A 164 -27.13 6.56 2.45
N ILE A 165 -26.76 7.58 1.68
CA ILE A 165 -26.32 7.43 0.28
C ILE A 165 -24.95 8.08 0.09
N GLY A 166 -24.19 7.60 -0.89
CA GLY A 166 -22.89 8.20 -1.20
C GLY A 166 -23.02 9.56 -1.89
N ALA A 167 -22.03 10.43 -1.67
CA ALA A 167 -22.03 11.80 -2.18
C ALA A 167 -22.13 11.87 -3.72
N THR A 168 -21.44 10.96 -4.42
CA THR A 168 -21.51 10.89 -5.88
C THR A 168 -22.92 10.52 -6.37
N LEU A 169 -23.57 9.59 -5.67
CA LEU A 169 -24.96 9.19 -5.98
C LEU A 169 -25.94 10.34 -5.70
N ALA A 170 -25.76 11.06 -4.58
CA ALA A 170 -26.56 12.23 -4.24
C ALA A 170 -26.45 13.33 -5.30
N GLN A 171 -25.24 13.61 -5.79
CA GLN A 171 -25.02 14.56 -6.89
C GLN A 171 -25.68 14.11 -8.19
N LYS A 172 -25.53 12.83 -8.57
CA LYS A 172 -26.11 12.25 -9.78
C LYS A 172 -27.64 12.33 -9.78
N LEU A 173 -28.26 12.06 -8.63
CA LEU A 173 -29.72 12.08 -8.46
C LEU A 173 -30.25 13.47 -8.09
N LYS A 174 -29.39 14.47 -7.88
CA LYS A 174 -29.70 15.84 -7.47
C LYS A 174 -30.53 15.87 -6.19
N VAL A 175 -30.18 15.06 -5.21
CA VAL A 175 -30.86 14.98 -3.89
C VAL A 175 -29.92 15.47 -2.79
N LYS A 176 -30.54 15.99 -1.73
CA LYS A 176 -29.90 16.47 -0.52
C LYS A 176 -30.43 15.71 0.69
N ARG A 177 -29.76 15.87 1.82
CA ARG A 177 -30.28 15.40 3.11
C ARG A 177 -31.67 15.97 3.38
N GLY A 178 -32.63 15.10 3.74
CA GLY A 178 -34.02 15.42 3.96
C GLY A 178 -34.93 15.19 2.75
N ASP A 179 -34.38 15.00 1.55
CA ASP A 179 -35.19 14.78 0.36
C ASP A 179 -35.83 13.37 0.35
N PRO A 180 -37.07 13.24 -0.13
CA PRO A 180 -37.73 11.95 -0.32
C PRO A 180 -37.16 11.24 -1.56
N VAL A 181 -36.94 9.95 -1.45
CA VAL A 181 -36.48 9.07 -2.53
C VAL A 181 -37.23 7.75 -2.49
N ARG A 182 -37.36 7.09 -3.64
CA ARG A 182 -37.99 5.79 -3.75
C ARG A 182 -36.98 4.71 -4.07
N VAL A 183 -36.96 3.65 -3.25
CA VAL A 183 -36.15 2.44 -3.47
C VAL A 183 -37.06 1.40 -4.11
N ILE A 184 -36.60 0.80 -5.21
CA ILE A 184 -37.33 -0.21 -5.98
C ILE A 184 -36.44 -1.43 -6.12
N ALA A 185 -36.85 -2.58 -5.60
CA ALA A 185 -36.08 -3.82 -5.69
C ALA A 185 -36.91 -4.96 -6.28
N PRO A 186 -36.30 -5.84 -7.08
CA PRO A 186 -36.92 -7.10 -7.44
C PRO A 186 -36.91 -8.02 -6.21
N ILE A 187 -38.04 -8.58 -5.87
CA ILE A 187 -38.18 -9.59 -4.81
C ILE A 187 -38.81 -10.84 -5.40
N VAL A 188 -38.40 -12.00 -4.87
CA VAL A 188 -39.04 -13.28 -5.20
C VAL A 188 -40.24 -13.46 -4.25
N GLY A 189 -41.44 -13.43 -4.79
CA GLY A 189 -42.67 -13.66 -4.02
C GLY A 189 -42.81 -15.14 -3.60
N ALA A 190 -43.75 -15.42 -2.71
CA ALA A 190 -44.02 -16.76 -2.16
C ALA A 190 -44.32 -17.86 -3.21
N GLY A 191 -44.61 -17.50 -4.45
CA GLY A 191 -44.84 -18.43 -5.57
C GLY A 191 -43.68 -18.52 -6.56
N GLY A 192 -42.46 -18.00 -6.23
CA GLY A 192 -41.30 -17.99 -7.14
C GLY A 192 -41.38 -16.90 -8.23
N ASN A 193 -42.43 -16.10 -8.28
CA ASN A 193 -42.58 -15.03 -9.23
C ASN A 193 -41.80 -13.80 -8.82
N LEU A 194 -41.04 -13.22 -9.76
CA LEU A 194 -40.36 -11.93 -9.56
C LEU A 194 -41.42 -10.81 -9.52
N THR A 195 -41.47 -10.09 -8.41
CA THR A 195 -42.28 -8.90 -8.21
C THR A 195 -41.39 -7.71 -7.85
N ALA A 196 -41.82 -6.51 -8.25
CA ALA A 196 -41.11 -5.30 -7.85
C ALA A 196 -41.71 -4.76 -6.55
N ARG A 197 -40.91 -4.65 -5.50
CA ARG A 197 -41.30 -3.92 -4.28
C ARG A 197 -40.74 -2.52 -4.36
N SER A 198 -41.56 -1.53 -4.08
CA SER A 198 -41.12 -0.14 -3.97
C SER A 198 -41.50 0.44 -2.63
N ALA A 199 -40.67 1.29 -2.07
CA ALA A 199 -40.94 2.01 -0.82
C ALA A 199 -40.30 3.40 -0.84
N ASN A 200 -40.92 4.34 -0.15
CA ASN A 200 -40.40 5.69 0.01
C ASN A 200 -39.48 5.75 1.26
N PHE A 201 -38.38 6.45 1.12
CA PHE A 201 -37.41 6.69 2.16
C PHE A 201 -36.99 8.17 2.16
N ILE A 202 -36.38 8.62 3.25
CA ILE A 202 -35.75 9.96 3.35
C ILE A 202 -34.22 9.79 3.32
N VAL A 203 -33.54 10.68 2.63
CA VAL A 203 -32.07 10.77 2.70
C VAL A 203 -31.70 11.32 4.08
N GLY A 204 -31.36 10.45 5.04
CA GLY A 204 -31.00 10.81 6.42
C GLY A 204 -29.55 11.25 6.53
N ALA A 205 -28.66 10.63 5.76
CA ALA A 205 -27.23 10.94 5.77
C ALA A 205 -26.61 10.81 4.37
N ILE A 206 -25.52 11.54 4.15
CA ILE A 206 -24.70 11.45 2.94
C ILE A 206 -23.26 11.13 3.38
N PHE A 207 -22.68 10.06 2.82
CA PHE A 207 -21.30 9.69 3.08
C PHE A 207 -20.40 9.98 1.89
N ASP A 208 -19.14 10.35 2.16
CA ASP A 208 -18.06 10.52 1.18
C ASP A 208 -16.88 9.65 1.59
N SER A 209 -16.83 8.45 1.06
CA SER A 209 -15.76 7.49 1.34
C SER A 209 -14.44 7.86 0.62
N GLY A 210 -14.52 8.75 -0.36
CA GLY A 210 -13.47 9.05 -1.31
C GLY A 210 -13.25 7.94 -2.36
N MET A 211 -14.10 6.90 -2.38
CA MET A 211 -14.06 5.83 -3.37
C MET A 211 -15.31 5.97 -4.27
N THR A 212 -15.11 6.48 -5.48
CA THR A 212 -16.22 6.75 -6.42
C THR A 212 -17.13 5.54 -6.62
N TYR A 213 -16.58 4.33 -6.61
CA TYR A 213 -17.37 3.10 -6.74
C TYR A 213 -18.36 2.93 -5.58
N LEU A 214 -17.94 3.11 -4.33
CA LEU A 214 -18.82 3.02 -3.16
C LEU A 214 -19.81 4.18 -3.14
N ASP A 215 -19.32 5.40 -3.35
CA ASP A 215 -20.11 6.61 -3.30
C ASP A 215 -21.14 6.72 -4.43
N SER A 216 -20.99 5.94 -5.52
CA SER A 216 -21.93 5.91 -6.64
C SER A 216 -22.95 4.78 -6.57
N ASN A 217 -22.63 3.68 -5.89
CA ASN A 217 -23.39 2.44 -6.02
C ASN A 217 -23.95 1.91 -4.70
N PHE A 218 -23.51 2.40 -3.53
CA PHE A 218 -23.98 1.88 -2.25
C PHE A 218 -24.99 2.80 -1.56
N LEU A 219 -25.92 2.13 -0.88
CA LEU A 219 -26.93 2.72 -0.03
C LEU A 219 -26.98 1.91 1.26
N PHE A 220 -26.92 2.59 2.40
CA PHE A 220 -27.10 1.96 3.71
C PHE A 220 -28.47 2.24 4.29
N MET A 221 -29.07 1.22 4.90
CA MET A 221 -30.29 1.34 5.68
C MET A 221 -30.18 0.49 6.96
N ASP A 222 -31.06 0.77 7.90
CA ASP A 222 -31.20 -0.05 9.10
C ASP A 222 -31.48 -1.51 8.75
N LEU A 223 -30.82 -2.45 9.45
CA LEU A 223 -30.88 -3.89 9.19
C LEU A 223 -32.31 -4.41 9.20
N THR A 224 -33.09 -4.06 10.21
CA THR A 224 -34.49 -4.51 10.35
C THR A 224 -35.36 -4.01 9.18
N ARG A 225 -35.13 -2.77 8.75
CA ARG A 225 -35.82 -2.21 7.58
C ARG A 225 -35.40 -2.89 6.29
N ALA A 226 -34.13 -3.20 6.11
CA ALA A 226 -33.63 -3.93 4.95
C ALA A 226 -34.22 -5.36 4.90
N GLN A 227 -34.25 -6.07 6.03
CA GLN A 227 -34.89 -7.38 6.14
C GLN A 227 -36.37 -7.34 5.74
N ASN A 228 -37.13 -6.36 6.25
CA ASN A 228 -38.52 -6.18 5.92
C ASN A 228 -38.69 -5.79 4.46
N PHE A 229 -37.87 -4.89 3.93
CA PHE A 229 -37.93 -4.43 2.55
C PHE A 229 -37.65 -5.56 1.56
N PHE A 230 -36.71 -6.45 1.82
CA PHE A 230 -36.43 -7.60 0.98
C PHE A 230 -37.30 -8.83 1.30
N GLY A 231 -38.22 -8.73 2.29
CA GLY A 231 -39.14 -9.83 2.64
C GLY A 231 -38.48 -11.01 3.33
N ARG A 232 -37.39 -10.76 4.06
CA ARG A 232 -36.56 -11.76 4.77
C ARG A 232 -36.41 -11.40 6.27
N PRO A 233 -37.49 -11.40 7.05
CA PRO A 233 -37.44 -10.99 8.46
C PRO A 233 -36.58 -11.96 9.27
N ASN A 234 -35.78 -11.46 10.19
CA ASN A 234 -34.88 -12.21 11.11
C ASN A 234 -33.83 -13.11 10.41
N VAL A 235 -33.46 -12.75 9.19
CA VAL A 235 -32.45 -13.48 8.41
C VAL A 235 -31.43 -12.49 7.88
N VAL A 236 -30.16 -12.88 7.88
CA VAL A 236 -29.07 -12.08 7.31
C VAL A 236 -28.35 -12.87 6.21
N ASP A 237 -27.69 -12.16 5.29
CA ASP A 237 -26.93 -12.77 4.22
C ASP A 237 -25.52 -13.16 4.69
N GLY A 238 -25.00 -12.45 5.70
CA GLY A 238 -23.70 -12.71 6.29
C GLY A 238 -23.44 -11.88 7.54
N ILE A 239 -22.28 -12.12 8.11
CA ILE A 239 -21.76 -11.38 9.28
C ILE A 239 -20.37 -10.90 8.92
N ASP A 240 -20.15 -9.60 8.97
CA ASP A 240 -18.83 -8.99 8.91
C ASP A 240 -18.16 -9.06 10.27
N VAL A 241 -16.91 -9.45 10.29
CA VAL A 241 -16.10 -9.55 11.50
C VAL A 241 -14.99 -8.52 11.43
N HIS A 242 -14.96 -7.63 12.42
CA HIS A 242 -13.99 -6.57 12.57
C HIS A 242 -12.92 -7.00 13.58
N LEU A 243 -11.65 -6.77 13.24
CA LEU A 243 -10.52 -7.22 14.04
C LEU A 243 -9.78 -6.05 14.70
N THR A 244 -9.15 -6.33 15.83
CA THR A 244 -8.28 -5.36 16.53
C THR A 244 -6.96 -5.12 15.79
N SER A 245 -6.49 -6.10 14.99
CA SER A 245 -5.28 -6.02 14.18
C SER A 245 -5.48 -6.74 12.85
N LEU A 246 -4.99 -6.11 11.77
CA LEU A 246 -5.04 -6.67 10.41
C LEU A 246 -4.15 -7.91 10.25
N ASP A 247 -3.07 -8.00 11.02
CA ASP A 247 -2.15 -9.13 10.96
C ASP A 247 -2.76 -10.42 11.50
N ALA A 248 -3.82 -10.31 12.32
CA ALA A 248 -4.56 -11.45 12.86
C ALA A 248 -5.60 -12.03 11.87
N THR A 249 -5.79 -11.42 10.68
CA THR A 249 -6.87 -11.79 9.75
C THR A 249 -6.83 -13.28 9.38
N ASP A 250 -5.68 -13.79 8.97
CA ASP A 250 -5.57 -15.20 8.56
C ASP A 250 -5.72 -16.16 9.74
N GLN A 251 -5.21 -15.78 10.91
CA GLN A 251 -5.37 -16.59 12.13
C GLN A 251 -6.84 -16.68 12.54
N VAL A 252 -7.55 -15.56 12.61
CA VAL A 252 -8.98 -15.51 12.97
C VAL A 252 -9.81 -16.23 11.92
N ALA A 253 -9.56 -16.00 10.62
CA ALA A 253 -10.28 -16.69 9.55
C ALA A 253 -10.11 -18.23 9.63
N ASN A 254 -8.91 -18.72 9.94
CA ASN A 254 -8.65 -20.14 10.11
C ASN A 254 -9.34 -20.71 11.38
N THR A 255 -9.30 -19.98 12.49
CA THR A 255 -10.01 -20.37 13.72
C THR A 255 -11.51 -20.46 13.48
N LEU A 256 -12.10 -19.47 12.81
CA LEU A 256 -13.52 -19.49 12.47
C LEU A 256 -13.88 -20.62 11.50
N ARG A 257 -13.03 -20.95 10.51
CA ARG A 257 -13.26 -22.10 9.61
C ARG A 257 -13.27 -23.45 10.34
N GLN A 258 -12.45 -23.58 11.37
CA GLN A 258 -12.40 -24.81 12.19
C GLN A 258 -13.57 -24.92 13.18
N MET A 259 -14.04 -23.78 13.68
CA MET A 259 -15.09 -23.72 14.69
C MET A 259 -16.50 -23.81 14.09
N LEU A 260 -16.69 -23.27 12.89
CA LEU A 260 -18.01 -23.19 12.28
C LEU A 260 -18.34 -24.41 11.42
N PRO A 261 -19.63 -24.84 11.37
CA PRO A 261 -20.07 -25.92 10.50
C PRO A 261 -19.79 -25.62 9.01
N ALA A 262 -19.65 -26.69 8.21
CA ALA A 262 -19.31 -26.59 6.78
C ALA A 262 -20.33 -25.80 5.92
N GLN A 263 -21.53 -25.55 6.42
CA GLN A 263 -22.53 -24.68 5.79
C GLN A 263 -22.11 -23.20 5.75
N PHE A 264 -21.14 -22.78 6.58
CA PHE A 264 -20.62 -21.42 6.59
C PHE A 264 -19.32 -21.34 5.81
N ARG A 265 -19.21 -20.35 4.96
CA ARG A 265 -17.99 -19.99 4.25
C ARG A 265 -17.38 -18.77 4.90
N VAL A 266 -16.17 -18.93 5.44
CA VAL A 266 -15.39 -17.83 6.02
C VAL A 266 -14.41 -17.31 4.97
N ARG A 267 -14.52 -16.04 4.59
CA ARG A 267 -13.66 -15.35 3.61
C ARG A 267 -12.90 -14.25 4.29
N SER A 268 -11.60 -14.16 4.05
CA SER A 268 -10.84 -12.95 4.40
C SER A 268 -11.05 -11.89 3.33
N TRP A 269 -10.80 -10.61 3.67
CA TRP A 269 -10.87 -9.51 2.73
C TRP A 269 -9.98 -9.72 1.48
N VAL A 270 -8.85 -10.42 1.65
CA VAL A 270 -7.93 -10.77 0.56
C VAL A 270 -8.61 -11.72 -0.43
N GLN A 271 -9.35 -12.71 0.06
CA GLN A 271 -10.09 -13.67 -0.76
C GLN A 271 -11.34 -13.02 -1.41
N TYR A 272 -12.02 -12.14 -0.67
CA TYR A 272 -13.15 -11.40 -1.20
C TYR A 272 -12.74 -10.43 -2.32
N ASN A 273 -11.59 -9.75 -2.16
CA ASN A 273 -11.03 -8.82 -3.12
C ASN A 273 -9.87 -9.44 -3.91
N GLU A 274 -10.04 -10.66 -4.44
CA GLU A 274 -8.97 -11.37 -5.17
C GLU A 274 -8.40 -10.54 -6.32
N SER A 275 -9.25 -9.83 -7.05
CA SER A 275 -8.83 -8.93 -8.14
C SER A 275 -7.97 -7.77 -7.63
N ALA A 276 -8.34 -7.16 -6.50
CA ALA A 276 -7.55 -6.08 -5.90
C ALA A 276 -6.22 -6.61 -5.34
N SER A 277 -6.24 -7.77 -4.66
CA SER A 277 -5.03 -8.40 -4.12
C SER A 277 -4.07 -8.84 -5.22
N ALA A 278 -4.58 -9.38 -6.34
CA ALA A 278 -3.80 -9.68 -7.54
C ALA A 278 -3.20 -8.41 -8.17
N GLY A 279 -3.96 -7.32 -8.20
CA GLY A 279 -3.49 -6.00 -8.63
C GLY A 279 -2.33 -5.50 -7.78
N PHE A 280 -2.40 -5.58 -6.46
CA PHE A 280 -1.29 -5.23 -5.56
C PHE A 280 -0.06 -6.12 -5.78
N ALA A 281 -0.25 -7.44 -5.98
CA ALA A 281 0.84 -8.35 -6.28
C ALA A 281 1.50 -8.01 -7.63
N MET A 282 0.73 -7.63 -8.64
CA MET A 282 1.24 -7.18 -9.94
C MET A 282 2.04 -5.89 -9.80
N LEU A 283 1.52 -4.89 -9.11
CA LEU A 283 2.23 -3.65 -8.83
C LEU A 283 3.57 -3.91 -8.14
N ARG A 284 3.60 -4.77 -7.11
CA ARG A 284 4.83 -5.16 -6.40
C ARG A 284 5.85 -5.81 -7.33
N ARG A 285 5.44 -6.64 -8.30
CA ARG A 285 6.34 -7.23 -9.31
C ARG A 285 6.91 -6.16 -10.24
N VAL A 286 6.08 -5.23 -10.72
CA VAL A 286 6.53 -4.12 -11.58
C VAL A 286 7.55 -3.25 -10.84
N TYR A 287 7.28 -2.92 -9.56
CA TYR A 287 8.24 -2.16 -8.74
C TYR A 287 9.55 -2.91 -8.55
N ALA A 288 9.48 -4.21 -8.26
CA ALA A 288 10.68 -5.04 -8.12
C ALA A 288 11.53 -5.05 -9.40
N MET A 289 10.90 -5.09 -10.57
CA MET A 289 11.61 -4.99 -11.86
C MET A 289 12.28 -3.62 -12.05
N VAL A 290 11.56 -2.53 -11.76
CA VAL A 290 12.12 -1.16 -11.86
C VAL A 290 13.28 -0.99 -10.89
N LEU A 291 13.14 -1.45 -9.64
CA LEU A 291 14.20 -1.41 -8.65
C LEU A 291 15.42 -2.24 -9.09
N MET A 292 15.21 -3.43 -9.65
CA MET A 292 16.29 -4.28 -10.18
C MET A 292 17.04 -3.57 -11.32
N LEU A 293 16.33 -2.88 -12.20
CA LEU A 293 16.91 -2.08 -13.28
C LEU A 293 17.78 -0.94 -12.74
N LEU A 294 17.25 -0.17 -11.78
CA LEU A 294 17.98 0.94 -11.14
C LEU A 294 19.25 0.46 -10.44
N ILE A 295 19.15 -0.66 -9.71
CA ILE A 295 20.29 -1.31 -9.06
C ILE A 295 21.33 -1.75 -10.12
N GLY A 296 20.88 -2.34 -11.23
CA GLY A 296 21.75 -2.75 -12.33
C GLY A 296 22.53 -1.58 -12.96
N VAL A 297 21.85 -0.46 -13.20
CA VAL A 297 22.48 0.76 -13.74
C VAL A 297 23.51 1.32 -12.76
N ALA A 298 23.18 1.38 -11.47
CA ALA A 298 24.12 1.86 -10.43
C ALA A 298 25.37 0.96 -10.34
N ALA A 299 25.19 -0.37 -10.38
CA ALA A 299 26.28 -1.34 -10.37
C ALA A 299 27.17 -1.19 -11.60
N PHE A 300 26.58 -1.08 -12.79
CA PHE A 300 27.31 -0.91 -14.04
C PHE A 300 28.16 0.35 -14.05
N ASN A 301 27.58 1.47 -13.60
CA ASN A 301 28.30 2.74 -13.46
C ASN A 301 29.51 2.60 -12.52
N LEU A 302 29.34 1.94 -11.37
CA LEU A 302 30.44 1.73 -10.41
C LEU A 302 31.54 0.84 -11.02
N ILE A 303 31.19 -0.25 -11.69
CA ILE A 303 32.15 -1.15 -12.36
C ILE A 303 32.94 -0.39 -13.42
N ALA A 304 32.26 0.32 -14.33
CA ALA A 304 32.88 1.08 -15.41
C ALA A 304 33.92 2.10 -14.87
N THR A 305 33.51 2.83 -13.80
CA THR A 305 34.42 3.81 -13.20
C THR A 305 35.61 3.16 -12.51
N LEU A 306 35.42 2.05 -11.80
CA LEU A 306 36.53 1.36 -11.14
C LEU A 306 37.52 0.78 -12.16
N ILE A 307 37.03 0.25 -13.29
CA ILE A 307 37.91 -0.20 -14.39
C ILE A 307 38.74 0.97 -14.90
N MET A 308 38.12 2.13 -15.16
CA MET A 308 38.81 3.33 -15.61
C MET A 308 39.90 3.78 -14.61
N VAL A 309 39.56 3.81 -13.30
CA VAL A 309 40.53 4.15 -12.24
C VAL A 309 41.69 3.16 -12.20
N VAL A 310 41.46 1.85 -12.39
CA VAL A 310 42.50 0.83 -12.45
C VAL A 310 43.42 1.08 -13.64
N MET A 311 42.84 1.36 -14.82
CA MET A 311 43.63 1.64 -16.04
C MET A 311 44.54 2.88 -15.86
N GLU A 312 44.01 3.96 -15.28
CA GLU A 312 44.81 5.18 -15.03
C GLU A 312 45.92 4.96 -14.01
N LYS A 313 45.72 4.11 -13.00
CA LYS A 313 46.68 3.84 -11.94
C LYS A 313 47.60 2.63 -12.24
N ARG A 314 47.54 2.11 -13.47
CA ARG A 314 48.30 0.93 -13.89
C ARG A 314 49.79 1.05 -13.64
N LYS A 315 50.39 2.24 -13.95
CA LYS A 315 51.82 2.51 -13.69
C LYS A 315 52.14 2.54 -12.20
N ASP A 316 51.32 3.17 -11.37
CA ASP A 316 51.50 3.22 -9.91
C ASP A 316 51.43 1.82 -9.29
N VAL A 317 50.51 0.97 -9.79
CA VAL A 317 50.36 -0.44 -9.39
C VAL A 317 51.63 -1.25 -9.73
N ALA A 318 52.15 -1.08 -10.95
CA ALA A 318 53.35 -1.76 -11.38
C ALA A 318 54.57 -1.41 -10.51
N VAL A 319 54.74 -0.12 -10.16
CA VAL A 319 55.80 0.32 -9.22
C VAL A 319 55.62 -0.30 -7.86
N LEU A 320 54.41 -0.34 -7.30
CA LEU A 320 54.15 -0.97 -6.00
C LEU A 320 54.45 -2.47 -6.02
N MET A 321 54.11 -3.18 -7.09
CA MET A 321 54.44 -4.61 -7.25
C MET A 321 55.94 -4.85 -7.41
N ALA A 322 56.64 -3.99 -8.14
CA ALA A 322 58.10 -4.03 -8.24
C ALA A 322 58.79 -3.79 -6.88
N MET A 323 58.17 -3.01 -6.00
CA MET A 323 58.65 -2.79 -4.61
C MET A 323 58.25 -3.93 -3.65
N GLY A 324 57.60 -5.00 -4.13
CA GLY A 324 57.26 -6.19 -3.36
C GLY A 324 55.83 -6.28 -2.85
N ALA A 325 54.91 -5.40 -3.33
CA ALA A 325 53.48 -5.53 -3.00
C ALA A 325 52.88 -6.78 -3.65
N THR A 326 52.15 -7.54 -2.87
CA THR A 326 51.49 -8.76 -3.36
C THR A 326 50.19 -8.44 -4.11
N PRO A 327 49.76 -9.30 -5.09
CA PRO A 327 48.49 -9.13 -5.78
C PRO A 327 47.27 -9.03 -4.83
N SER A 328 47.31 -9.70 -3.70
CA SER A 328 46.28 -9.65 -2.67
C SER A 328 46.16 -8.28 -1.98
N GLU A 329 47.30 -7.60 -1.76
CA GLU A 329 47.34 -6.25 -1.20
C GLU A 329 46.80 -5.24 -2.19
N ILE A 330 47.19 -5.31 -3.45
CA ILE A 330 46.64 -4.47 -4.51
C ILE A 330 45.10 -4.62 -4.61
N ARG A 331 44.62 -5.87 -4.64
CA ARG A 331 43.16 -6.14 -4.65
C ARG A 331 42.45 -5.52 -3.47
N ARG A 332 43.00 -5.62 -2.26
CA ARG A 332 42.41 -5.00 -1.06
C ARG A 332 42.39 -3.48 -1.13
N VAL A 333 43.42 -2.83 -1.63
CA VAL A 333 43.46 -1.36 -1.81
C VAL A 333 42.32 -0.90 -2.72
N PHE A 334 42.10 -1.55 -3.88
CA PHE A 334 41.02 -1.19 -4.78
C PHE A 334 39.62 -1.52 -4.22
N THR A 335 39.50 -2.63 -3.48
CA THR A 335 38.23 -2.97 -2.80
C THR A 335 37.89 -1.95 -1.73
N ILE A 336 38.84 -1.54 -0.89
CA ILE A 336 38.65 -0.50 0.13
C ILE A 336 38.30 0.83 -0.54
N LYS A 337 38.96 1.20 -1.64
CA LYS A 337 38.65 2.42 -2.39
C LYS A 337 37.21 2.42 -2.91
N GLY A 338 36.76 1.32 -3.52
CA GLY A 338 35.40 1.18 -4.00
C GLY A 338 34.35 1.23 -2.87
N LEU A 339 34.68 0.61 -1.71
CA LEU A 339 33.81 0.68 -0.54
C LEU A 339 33.69 2.10 0.02
N ILE A 340 34.78 2.88 0.03
CA ILE A 340 34.74 4.29 0.47
C ILE A 340 33.89 5.13 -0.47
N ILE A 341 34.09 4.97 -1.79
CA ILE A 341 33.29 5.70 -2.80
C ILE A 341 31.82 5.32 -2.70
N GLY A 342 31.53 4.01 -2.68
CA GLY A 342 30.19 3.49 -2.52
C GLY A 342 29.53 3.90 -1.21
N GLY A 343 30.27 3.84 -0.11
CA GLY A 343 29.80 4.27 1.21
C GLY A 343 29.48 5.77 1.28
N ALA A 344 30.36 6.62 0.74
CA ALA A 344 30.11 8.06 0.65
C ALA A 344 28.87 8.37 -0.24
N GLY A 345 28.78 7.70 -1.39
CA GLY A 345 27.61 7.82 -2.29
C GLY A 345 26.32 7.33 -1.63
N THR A 346 26.37 6.19 -0.95
CA THR A 346 25.20 5.64 -0.21
C THR A 346 24.76 6.60 0.89
N PHE A 347 25.68 7.08 1.72
CA PHE A 347 25.34 8.02 2.78
C PHE A 347 24.72 9.32 2.25
N ALA A 348 25.34 9.92 1.23
CA ALA A 348 24.80 11.10 0.58
C ALA A 348 23.43 10.82 -0.08
N GLY A 349 23.25 9.64 -0.70
CA GLY A 349 22.00 9.19 -1.30
C GLY A 349 20.87 9.01 -0.29
N LEU A 350 21.17 8.43 0.88
CA LEU A 350 20.20 8.31 1.99
C LEU A 350 19.76 9.68 2.50
N LEU A 351 20.70 10.63 2.64
CA LEU A 351 20.38 12.00 3.06
C LEU A 351 19.51 12.72 2.04
N ILE A 352 19.90 12.70 0.76
CA ILE A 352 19.17 13.40 -0.31
C ILE A 352 17.81 12.73 -0.55
N GLY A 353 17.76 11.40 -0.54
CA GLY A 353 16.51 10.64 -0.64
C GLY A 353 15.56 10.94 0.51
N GLY A 354 16.09 10.96 1.74
CA GLY A 354 15.31 11.32 2.94
C GLY A 354 14.79 12.76 2.90
N ILE A 355 15.62 13.72 2.50
CA ILE A 355 15.20 15.12 2.29
C ILE A 355 14.13 15.18 1.19
N GLY A 356 14.32 14.47 0.08
CA GLY A 356 13.36 14.36 -1.00
C GLY A 356 12.01 13.84 -0.52
N CYS A 357 11.98 12.78 0.28
CA CYS A 357 10.76 12.25 0.90
C CYS A 357 10.09 13.28 1.82
N ALA A 358 10.86 13.98 2.66
CA ALA A 358 10.34 15.01 3.55
C ALA A 358 9.74 16.21 2.78
N VAL A 359 10.39 16.62 1.70
CA VAL A 359 9.88 17.70 0.81
C VAL A 359 8.60 17.27 0.12
N LEU A 360 8.56 16.07 -0.47
CA LEU A 360 7.37 15.53 -1.12
C LEU A 360 6.21 15.37 -0.13
N GLN A 361 6.48 14.94 1.11
CA GLN A 361 5.47 14.80 2.15
C GLN A 361 4.89 16.16 2.57
N ARG A 362 5.72 17.23 2.61
CA ARG A 362 5.27 18.57 3.03
C ARG A 362 4.52 19.33 1.94
N TYR A 363 4.94 19.23 0.70
CA TYR A 363 4.44 20.09 -0.39
C TYR A 363 3.40 19.44 -1.28
N HIS A 364 3.12 18.15 -1.17
CA HIS A 364 2.06 17.44 -1.91
C HIS A 364 2.01 17.77 -3.41
N PHE A 365 3.16 17.87 -4.06
CA PHE A 365 3.26 18.28 -5.47
C PHE A 365 2.49 17.39 -6.45
N ILE A 366 2.34 16.10 -6.12
CA ILE A 366 1.73 15.13 -7.01
C ILE A 366 0.26 15.00 -6.62
N HIS A 367 -0.61 15.67 -7.38
CA HIS A 367 -2.05 15.51 -7.26
C HIS A 367 -2.49 14.31 -8.09
N ILE A 368 -3.19 13.39 -7.46
CA ILE A 368 -3.82 12.24 -8.13
C ILE A 368 -5.31 12.54 -8.22
N SER A 369 -5.95 12.09 -9.32
CA SER A 369 -7.38 12.21 -9.46
C SER A 369 -8.10 11.51 -8.30
N ARG A 370 -8.76 12.31 -7.47
CA ARG A 370 -9.55 11.84 -6.32
C ARG A 370 -10.66 10.88 -6.76
N GLU A 371 -11.14 11.05 -7.98
CA GLU A 371 -12.22 10.24 -8.56
C GLU A 371 -11.81 8.79 -8.80
N VAL A 372 -10.54 8.52 -9.11
CA VAL A 372 -10.04 7.17 -9.46
C VAL A 372 -9.49 6.44 -8.23
N TYR A 373 -8.68 7.14 -7.42
CA TYR A 373 -7.93 6.52 -6.32
C TYR A 373 -8.41 6.92 -4.92
N GLY A 374 -9.36 7.85 -4.83
CA GLY A 374 -9.85 8.38 -3.56
C GLY A 374 -8.82 9.21 -2.78
N ILE A 375 -7.62 9.40 -3.32
CA ILE A 375 -6.49 10.07 -2.65
C ILE A 375 -6.21 11.37 -3.40
N SER A 376 -6.16 12.50 -2.69
CA SER A 376 -5.84 13.81 -3.28
C SER A 376 -4.35 14.05 -3.47
N SER A 377 -3.50 13.31 -2.77
CA SER A 377 -2.03 13.43 -2.85
C SER A 377 -1.38 12.06 -2.63
N VAL A 378 -0.18 11.89 -3.20
CA VAL A 378 0.59 10.65 -3.00
C VAL A 378 1.03 10.55 -1.54
N PRO A 379 0.58 9.53 -0.79
CA PRO A 379 1.05 9.30 0.57
C PRO A 379 2.49 8.78 0.54
N ILE A 380 3.33 9.27 1.43
CA ILE A 380 4.73 8.87 1.54
C ILE A 380 4.92 8.23 2.91
N ALA A 381 5.30 6.97 2.93
CA ALA A 381 5.67 6.26 4.15
C ALA A 381 7.20 6.21 4.24
N VAL A 382 7.76 6.92 5.21
CA VAL A 382 9.18 6.84 5.53
C VAL A 382 9.37 5.72 6.55
N ASP A 383 9.82 4.56 6.07
CA ASP A 383 10.10 3.40 6.92
C ASP A 383 11.61 3.28 7.17
N PRO A 384 12.08 3.43 8.42
CA PRO A 384 13.50 3.30 8.76
C PRO A 384 14.12 1.95 8.38
N VAL A 385 13.31 0.88 8.38
CA VAL A 385 13.75 -0.47 8.01
C VAL A 385 14.13 -0.52 6.52
N SER A 386 13.32 0.12 5.67
CA SER A 386 13.61 0.25 4.24
C SER A 386 14.92 1.02 3.98
N PHE A 387 15.21 2.08 4.75
CA PHE A 387 16.47 2.82 4.66
C PHE A 387 17.67 1.94 5.00
N LEU A 388 17.56 1.14 6.06
CA LEU A 388 18.60 0.20 6.46
C LEU A 388 18.85 -0.86 5.39
N TRP A 389 17.79 -1.45 4.84
CA TRP A 389 17.89 -2.43 3.76
C TRP A 389 18.55 -1.87 2.50
N VAL A 390 18.20 -0.65 2.09
CA VAL A 390 18.82 0.02 0.94
C VAL A 390 20.29 0.30 1.22
N ALA A 391 20.65 0.75 2.43
CA ALA A 391 22.05 0.96 2.81
C ALA A 391 22.85 -0.33 2.74
N VAL A 392 22.37 -1.41 3.33
CA VAL A 392 23.04 -2.72 3.33
C VAL A 392 23.16 -3.27 1.90
N ALA A 393 22.06 -3.24 1.13
CA ALA A 393 22.04 -3.71 -0.26
C ALA A 393 23.02 -2.92 -1.14
N SER A 394 23.05 -1.59 -1.00
CA SER A 394 23.99 -0.72 -1.72
C SER A 394 25.44 -1.05 -1.37
N MET A 395 25.77 -1.25 -0.09
CA MET A 395 27.12 -1.62 0.34
C MET A 395 27.55 -3.00 -0.17
N VAL A 396 26.66 -3.99 -0.12
CA VAL A 396 26.90 -5.32 -0.70
C VAL A 396 27.14 -5.23 -2.20
N LEU A 397 26.31 -4.46 -2.89
CA LEU A 397 26.45 -4.23 -4.32
C LEU A 397 27.78 -3.55 -4.67
N CYS A 398 28.17 -2.52 -3.93
CA CYS A 398 29.46 -1.85 -4.08
C CYS A 398 30.63 -2.84 -3.87
N LEU A 399 30.53 -3.71 -2.88
CA LEU A 399 31.53 -4.74 -2.62
C LEU A 399 31.62 -5.72 -3.81
N LEU A 400 30.50 -6.25 -4.28
CA LEU A 400 30.46 -7.17 -5.42
C LEU A 400 30.98 -6.52 -6.72
N ALA A 401 30.58 -5.30 -6.99
CA ALA A 401 31.00 -4.53 -8.16
C ALA A 401 32.50 -4.24 -8.16
N THR A 402 33.15 -4.15 -6.98
CA THR A 402 34.58 -3.89 -6.87
C THR A 402 35.45 -5.14 -7.07
N ILE A 403 34.90 -6.36 -6.95
CA ILE A 403 35.66 -7.60 -7.02
C ILE A 403 36.31 -7.79 -8.42
N TYR A 404 35.55 -7.54 -9.48
CA TYR A 404 36.03 -7.73 -10.85
C TYR A 404 37.18 -6.75 -11.19
N PRO A 405 37.06 -5.43 -11.06
CA PRO A 405 38.15 -4.49 -11.34
C PRO A 405 39.36 -4.70 -10.44
N ALA A 406 39.13 -5.03 -9.16
CA ALA A 406 40.22 -5.28 -8.21
C ALA A 406 41.02 -6.55 -8.57
N ARG A 407 40.37 -7.59 -9.10
CA ARG A 407 41.08 -8.77 -9.62
C ARG A 407 41.86 -8.42 -10.88
N GLN A 408 41.31 -7.68 -11.79
CA GLN A 408 41.97 -7.25 -13.02
C GLN A 408 43.24 -6.44 -12.69
N ALA A 409 43.13 -5.50 -11.75
CA ALA A 409 44.29 -4.72 -11.29
C ALA A 409 45.45 -5.57 -10.70
N SER A 410 45.14 -6.71 -10.09
CA SER A 410 46.09 -7.59 -9.42
C SER A 410 46.79 -8.59 -10.36
N HIS A 411 46.33 -8.81 -11.59
CA HIS A 411 46.84 -9.75 -12.57
C HIS A 411 47.77 -9.11 -13.62
N GLU A 412 47.95 -7.79 -13.62
CA GLU A 412 48.80 -7.12 -14.57
C GLU A 412 50.29 -7.35 -14.21
N LEU A 413 51.04 -7.87 -15.18
CA LEU A 413 52.49 -8.15 -15.00
C LEU A 413 53.26 -6.85 -15.13
N PRO A 414 54.21 -6.54 -14.17
CA PRO A 414 55.02 -5.32 -14.21
C PRO A 414 55.83 -5.18 -15.50
N VAL A 415 56.26 -6.30 -16.10
CA VAL A 415 57.13 -6.33 -17.29
C VAL A 415 56.43 -5.77 -18.55
N GLU A 416 55.11 -5.98 -18.72
CA GLU A 416 54.37 -5.48 -19.86
C GLU A 416 54.12 -3.97 -19.81
N ILE A 417 54.02 -3.40 -18.60
CA ILE A 417 53.75 -2.00 -18.38
C ILE A 417 54.97 -1.10 -18.60
N PHE A 418 56.17 -1.61 -18.35
CA PHE A 418 57.42 -0.87 -18.60
C PHE A 418 57.88 -0.94 -20.06
N ARG A 419 57.25 -1.81 -20.89
CA ARG A 419 57.55 -2.00 -22.31
C ARG A 419 56.62 -1.20 -23.25
N SER A 420 55.50 -0.68 -22.74
CA SER A 420 54.56 0.18 -23.43
C SER A 420 54.77 1.66 -23.04
#